data_4a8c7e7bf38f37374ce23285c6b1e7de
#
_entry.id   4a8c7e7bf38f37374ce23285c6b1e7de
#
_cell.length_a   1.000
_cell.length_b   1.000
_cell.length_c   1.000
_cell.angle_alpha   90.00
_cell.angle_beta   90.00
_cell.angle_gamma   90.00
#
_symmetry.space_group_name_H-M   'P 1'
#
loop_
_entity.id
_entity.type
_entity.pdbx_description
1 polymer ?
#
loop_
_entity_poly.entity_id
_entity_poly.type
_entity_poly.pdbx_seq_one_letter_code
_entity_poly.pdbx_strand_id
1 'polypeptide(L)'
;RAKVSIKNSTITRESSDSQGGDNSSFYGVGAAVLATDGEAYVSNSTIDTDSKGAAGLFAYGDGTVYTANDTITTKQDTSGGIHAAGGGKLYAWDMTVETNGESSAAIRSDRGGGTMVVDGGTYTSNGVGSPAIYSTADISVNNATLTANGSEAICIEGLNSIHLFDSDLTGNMSDDEQNDCTWNVILYQSMSGDSEVGNSTFQMDGGTLTSQNGGVFYTTNTESDITLKDVDITYNNDNEYFL
;
A
#
# COMPACT_ATOMS: atom_id res chain seq x y z
N ARG A 1 -17.61 -20.02 -9.03
CA ARG A 1 -17.13 -18.64 -9.19
C ARG A 1 -18.28 -17.67 -9.06
N ALA A 2 -18.13 -16.61 -8.26
CA ALA A 2 -19.16 -15.59 -8.09
C ALA A 2 -18.71 -14.25 -8.69
N LYS A 3 -19.68 -13.45 -9.08
CA LYS A 3 -19.49 -12.06 -9.51
C LYS A 3 -20.47 -11.20 -8.73
N VAL A 4 -19.95 -10.21 -8.02
CA VAL A 4 -20.73 -9.31 -7.17
C VAL A 4 -20.52 -7.87 -7.65
N SER A 5 -21.62 -7.13 -7.78
CA SER A 5 -21.57 -5.69 -8.06
C SER A 5 -22.19 -4.94 -6.89
N ILE A 6 -21.42 -4.01 -6.32
CA ILE A 6 -21.82 -3.16 -5.20
C ILE A 6 -21.79 -1.72 -5.69
N LYS A 7 -22.92 -1.04 -5.64
CA LYS A 7 -23.06 0.33 -6.15
C LYS A 7 -23.78 1.21 -5.15
N ASN A 8 -23.30 2.44 -4.98
CA ASN A 8 -23.97 3.46 -4.19
C ASN A 8 -24.33 2.99 -2.78
N SER A 9 -23.45 2.20 -2.16
CA SER A 9 -23.72 1.48 -0.92
C SER A 9 -22.73 1.87 0.17
N THR A 10 -23.06 1.53 1.41
CA THR A 10 -22.17 1.69 2.56
C THR A 10 -21.93 0.31 3.17
N ILE A 11 -20.65 -0.01 3.36
CA ILE A 11 -20.22 -1.25 4.01
C ILE A 11 -19.46 -0.87 5.28
N THR A 12 -19.92 -1.40 6.42
CA THR A 12 -19.26 -1.22 7.71
C THR A 12 -18.86 -2.58 8.26
N ARG A 13 -17.60 -2.70 8.66
CA ARG A 13 -17.09 -3.90 9.30
C ARG A 13 -16.50 -3.56 10.66
N GLU A 14 -17.10 -4.10 11.71
CA GLU A 14 -16.68 -3.87 13.10
C GLU A 14 -16.54 -5.20 13.83
N SER A 15 -15.51 -5.32 14.67
CA SER A 15 -15.33 -6.45 15.58
C SER A 15 -14.37 -6.07 16.70
N SER A 16 -14.76 -6.33 17.93
CA SER A 16 -13.88 -6.20 19.10
C SER A 16 -12.99 -7.43 19.30
N ASP A 17 -13.30 -8.53 18.65
CA ASP A 17 -12.65 -9.83 18.88
C ASP A 17 -11.60 -10.19 17.83
N SER A 18 -11.48 -9.39 16.78
CA SER A 18 -10.48 -9.60 15.74
C SER A 18 -9.08 -9.36 16.29
N GLN A 19 -8.16 -10.27 15.99
CA GLN A 19 -6.76 -10.16 16.40
C GLN A 19 -5.84 -9.69 15.28
N GLY A 20 -6.30 -9.67 14.06
CA GLY A 20 -5.45 -9.41 12.90
C GLY A 20 -4.51 -10.58 12.62
N GLY A 21 -3.25 -10.28 12.27
CA GLY A 21 -2.21 -11.28 12.05
C GLY A 21 -2.19 -11.88 10.65
N ASP A 22 -1.55 -13.04 10.51
CA ASP A 22 -1.26 -13.66 9.21
C ASP A 22 -2.51 -13.98 8.39
N ASN A 23 -3.58 -14.44 9.04
CA ASN A 23 -4.83 -14.73 8.35
C ASN A 23 -5.43 -13.49 7.69
N SER A 24 -5.34 -12.35 8.36
CA SER A 24 -5.80 -11.08 7.81
C SER A 24 -4.90 -10.57 6.71
N SER A 25 -3.59 -10.60 6.93
CA SER A 25 -2.61 -10.04 5.99
C SER A 25 -2.44 -10.90 4.73
N PHE A 26 -2.41 -12.22 4.87
CA PHE A 26 -2.07 -13.12 3.76
C PHE A 26 -3.26 -13.70 3.04
N TYR A 27 -4.42 -13.79 3.70
CA TYR A 27 -5.62 -14.43 3.13
C TYR A 27 -6.85 -13.53 3.12
N GLY A 28 -6.77 -12.33 3.68
CA GLY A 28 -7.87 -11.37 3.68
C GLY A 28 -8.98 -11.66 4.68
N VAL A 29 -8.75 -12.54 5.65
CA VAL A 29 -9.74 -12.81 6.71
C VAL A 29 -9.96 -11.53 7.52
N GLY A 30 -11.20 -11.04 7.53
CA GLY A 30 -11.55 -9.79 8.21
C GLY A 30 -11.76 -8.61 7.28
N ALA A 31 -11.38 -8.68 6.02
CA ALA A 31 -11.61 -7.59 5.06
C ALA A 31 -13.11 -7.28 4.91
N ALA A 32 -13.44 -6.03 4.65
CA ALA A 32 -14.84 -5.64 4.40
C ALA A 32 -15.38 -6.30 3.13
N VAL A 33 -14.57 -6.34 2.08
CA VAL A 33 -14.86 -7.09 0.84
C VAL A 33 -13.65 -7.92 0.47
N LEU A 34 -13.85 -9.21 0.30
CA LEU A 34 -12.82 -10.17 -0.09
C LEU A 34 -13.26 -10.96 -1.31
N ALA A 35 -12.46 -10.94 -2.37
CA ALA A 35 -12.63 -11.78 -3.53
C ALA A 35 -11.51 -12.83 -3.59
N THR A 36 -11.85 -14.13 -3.56
CA THR A 36 -10.86 -15.22 -3.54
C THR A 36 -10.85 -16.07 -4.81
N ASP A 37 -11.99 -16.27 -5.44
CA ASP A 37 -12.14 -17.04 -6.69
C ASP A 37 -13.26 -16.46 -7.56
N GLY A 38 -13.49 -15.19 -7.45
CA GLY A 38 -14.51 -14.51 -8.20
C GLY A 38 -14.13 -13.08 -8.46
N GLU A 39 -15.11 -12.27 -8.77
CA GLU A 39 -14.92 -10.87 -9.07
C GLU A 39 -15.82 -10.01 -8.21
N ALA A 40 -15.28 -8.94 -7.66
CA ALA A 40 -16.04 -7.90 -6.99
C ALA A 40 -15.90 -6.59 -7.77
N TYR A 41 -17.00 -5.95 -8.06
CA TYR A 41 -17.08 -4.63 -8.68
C TYR A 41 -17.71 -3.69 -7.66
N VAL A 42 -16.96 -2.69 -7.21
CA VAL A 42 -17.41 -1.76 -6.16
C VAL A 42 -17.30 -0.36 -6.69
N SER A 43 -18.41 0.39 -6.70
CA SER A 43 -18.41 1.75 -7.22
C SER A 43 -19.30 2.70 -6.41
N ASN A 44 -18.85 3.95 -6.31
CA ASN A 44 -19.60 5.05 -5.66
C ASN A 44 -20.06 4.68 -4.24
N SER A 45 -19.24 3.94 -3.51
CA SER A 45 -19.57 3.35 -2.21
C SER A 45 -18.62 3.83 -1.13
N THR A 46 -19.06 3.74 0.12
CA THR A 46 -18.28 4.05 1.30
C THR A 46 -18.01 2.78 2.08
N ILE A 47 -16.76 2.56 2.44
CA ILE A 47 -16.30 1.38 3.19
C ILE A 47 -15.58 1.84 4.44
N ASP A 48 -16.09 1.45 5.60
CA ASP A 48 -15.53 1.78 6.90
C ASP A 48 -15.21 0.50 7.67
N THR A 49 -13.99 0.37 8.16
CA THR A 49 -13.60 -0.75 9.02
C THR A 49 -13.13 -0.26 10.37
N ASP A 50 -13.51 -0.99 11.42
CA ASP A 50 -13.11 -0.75 12.81
C ASP A 50 -12.85 -2.09 13.48
N SER A 51 -11.87 -2.82 12.97
CA SER A 51 -11.41 -4.10 13.48
C SER A 51 -9.93 -4.26 13.17
N LYS A 52 -9.18 -4.93 14.02
CA LYS A 52 -7.81 -5.32 13.68
C LYS A 52 -7.82 -6.29 12.51
N GLY A 53 -6.94 -6.06 11.54
CA GLY A 53 -6.84 -6.91 10.35
C GLY A 53 -8.00 -6.77 9.38
N ALA A 54 -8.70 -5.64 9.39
CA ALA A 54 -9.84 -5.39 8.51
C ALA A 54 -9.45 -4.45 7.37
N ALA A 55 -8.93 -5.02 6.29
CA ALA A 55 -8.70 -4.27 5.06
C ALA A 55 -10.03 -3.78 4.45
N GLY A 56 -10.00 -2.69 3.71
CA GLY A 56 -11.19 -2.22 3.00
C GLY A 56 -11.60 -3.17 1.89
N LEU A 57 -10.74 -3.34 0.90
CA LEU A 57 -10.93 -4.26 -0.23
C LEU A 57 -9.72 -5.18 -0.35
N PHE A 58 -9.98 -6.45 -0.58
CA PHE A 58 -8.91 -7.46 -0.67
C PHE A 58 -9.15 -8.43 -1.83
N ALA A 59 -8.13 -8.59 -2.68
CA ALA A 59 -8.10 -9.60 -3.73
C ALA A 59 -7.07 -10.67 -3.37
N TYR A 60 -7.51 -11.92 -3.27
CA TYR A 60 -6.65 -13.05 -2.93
C TYR A 60 -6.73 -14.15 -3.99
N GLY A 61 -5.58 -14.74 -4.33
CA GLY A 61 -5.54 -15.91 -5.21
C GLY A 61 -6.07 -15.60 -6.61
N ASP A 62 -7.08 -16.34 -7.03
CA ASP A 62 -7.75 -16.13 -8.32
C ASP A 62 -8.82 -15.04 -8.27
N GLY A 63 -8.94 -14.35 -7.15
CA GLY A 63 -9.89 -13.25 -6.99
C GLY A 63 -9.44 -11.96 -7.66
N THR A 64 -10.42 -11.20 -8.16
CA THR A 64 -10.19 -9.89 -8.76
C THR A 64 -11.15 -8.86 -8.17
N VAL A 65 -10.63 -7.69 -7.80
CA VAL A 65 -11.43 -6.56 -7.35
C VAL A 65 -11.27 -5.41 -8.34
N TYR A 66 -12.39 -4.85 -8.77
CA TYR A 66 -12.47 -3.60 -9.53
C TYR A 66 -13.19 -2.56 -8.67
N THR A 67 -12.58 -1.43 -8.45
CA THR A 67 -13.14 -0.40 -7.56
C THR A 67 -13.00 0.99 -8.15
N ALA A 68 -14.06 1.79 -8.12
CA ALA A 68 -14.07 3.13 -8.69
C ALA A 68 -14.88 4.10 -7.85
N ASN A 69 -14.33 5.28 -7.59
CA ASN A 69 -14.98 6.36 -6.85
C ASN A 69 -15.48 5.94 -5.46
N ASP A 70 -14.77 5.06 -4.80
CA ASP A 70 -15.10 4.63 -3.45
C ASP A 70 -14.27 5.39 -2.42
N THR A 71 -14.86 5.57 -1.24
CA THR A 71 -14.18 6.14 -0.07
C THR A 71 -13.96 5.04 0.95
N ILE A 72 -12.71 4.79 1.30
CA ILE A 72 -12.33 3.77 2.28
C ILE A 72 -11.67 4.44 3.47
N THR A 73 -12.13 4.10 4.67
CA THR A 73 -11.49 4.46 5.93
C THR A 73 -11.28 3.22 6.78
N THR A 74 -10.04 2.93 7.17
CA THR A 74 -9.74 1.86 8.12
C THR A 74 -9.17 2.48 9.40
N LYS A 75 -9.57 1.96 10.58
CA LYS A 75 -9.24 2.58 11.87
C LYS A 75 -8.23 1.82 12.70
N GLN A 76 -8.24 0.49 12.63
CA GLN A 76 -7.44 -0.37 13.50
C GLN A 76 -6.13 -0.81 12.84
N ASP A 77 -5.27 -1.47 13.61
CA ASP A 77 -3.99 -1.96 13.14
C ASP A 77 -4.14 -3.10 12.13
N THR A 78 -3.12 -3.28 11.29
CA THR A 78 -3.04 -4.32 10.26
C THR A 78 -4.22 -4.29 9.28
N SER A 79 -4.70 -3.09 8.98
CA SER A 79 -5.89 -2.84 8.17
C SER A 79 -5.54 -1.97 6.97
N GLY A 80 -5.12 -2.61 5.87
CA GLY A 80 -4.81 -1.91 4.63
C GLY A 80 -6.05 -1.28 3.99
N GLY A 81 -5.85 -0.33 3.10
CA GLY A 81 -6.94 0.28 2.32
C GLY A 81 -7.39 -0.63 1.19
N ILE A 82 -6.63 -0.68 0.13
CA ILE A 82 -6.77 -1.66 -0.96
C ILE A 82 -5.61 -2.65 -0.86
N HIS A 83 -5.89 -3.94 -1.03
CA HIS A 83 -4.98 -4.99 -0.61
C HIS A 83 -5.01 -6.18 -1.59
N ALA A 84 -3.86 -6.72 -1.94
CA ALA A 84 -3.72 -7.95 -2.72
C ALA A 84 -2.71 -8.89 -2.09
N ALA A 85 -2.98 -10.19 -2.14
CA ALA A 85 -2.04 -11.23 -1.72
C ALA A 85 -2.33 -12.54 -2.45
N GLY A 86 -1.40 -13.48 -2.40
CA GLY A 86 -1.60 -14.81 -2.98
C GLY A 86 -1.82 -14.82 -4.50
N GLY A 87 -1.37 -13.79 -5.21
CA GLY A 87 -1.58 -13.62 -6.64
C GLY A 87 -2.84 -12.87 -7.04
N GLY A 88 -3.55 -12.28 -6.10
CA GLY A 88 -4.78 -11.52 -6.36
C GLY A 88 -4.56 -10.31 -7.28
N LYS A 89 -5.63 -9.86 -7.91
CA LYS A 89 -5.61 -8.72 -8.83
C LYS A 89 -6.57 -7.64 -8.37
N LEU A 90 -6.11 -6.40 -8.30
CA LEU A 90 -6.93 -5.27 -7.88
C LEU A 90 -6.70 -4.08 -8.81
N TYR A 91 -7.80 -3.54 -9.33
CA TYR A 91 -7.79 -2.38 -10.22
C TYR A 91 -8.65 -1.28 -9.61
N ALA A 92 -8.07 -0.08 -9.43
CA ALA A 92 -8.72 1.02 -8.72
C ALA A 92 -8.66 2.32 -9.52
N TRP A 93 -9.79 3.03 -9.56
CA TRP A 93 -9.93 4.33 -10.23
C TRP A 93 -10.50 5.37 -9.26
N ASP A 94 -9.82 6.51 -9.16
CA ASP A 94 -10.33 7.71 -8.48
C ASP A 94 -10.84 7.44 -7.06
N MET A 95 -10.08 6.70 -6.29
CA MET A 95 -10.39 6.35 -4.92
C MET A 95 -10.05 7.48 -3.94
N THR A 96 -10.69 7.47 -2.78
CA THR A 96 -10.28 8.24 -1.60
C THR A 96 -10.06 7.25 -0.47
N VAL A 97 -8.81 7.04 -0.08
CA VAL A 97 -8.43 6.01 0.90
C VAL A 97 -7.66 6.64 2.04
N GLU A 98 -8.08 6.35 3.26
CA GLU A 98 -7.39 6.74 4.48
C GLU A 98 -7.27 5.55 5.43
N THR A 99 -6.05 5.26 5.88
CA THR A 99 -5.77 4.25 6.90
C THR A 99 -5.19 4.92 8.14
N ASN A 100 -5.56 4.45 9.34
CA ASN A 100 -5.19 5.11 10.59
C ASN A 100 -4.42 4.23 11.57
N GLY A 101 -4.43 2.93 11.37
CA GLY A 101 -3.74 2.00 12.24
C GLY A 101 -2.25 1.85 11.93
N GLU A 102 -1.56 1.16 12.81
CA GLU A 102 -0.19 0.71 12.62
C GLU A 102 -0.15 -0.45 11.61
N SER A 103 0.92 -0.57 10.82
CA SER A 103 1.08 -1.61 9.78
C SER A 103 -0.12 -1.67 8.81
N SER A 104 -0.60 -0.51 8.42
CA SER A 104 -1.83 -0.35 7.63
C SER A 104 -1.58 0.51 6.40
N ALA A 105 -0.78 0.00 5.47
CA ALA A 105 -0.50 0.71 4.24
C ALA A 105 -1.79 1.01 3.46
N ALA A 106 -1.88 2.18 2.83
CA ALA A 106 -3.06 2.55 2.06
C ALA A 106 -3.23 1.68 0.81
N ILE A 107 -2.13 1.41 0.12
CA ILE A 107 -2.03 0.41 -0.95
C ILE A 107 -1.08 -0.67 -0.44
N ARG A 108 -1.61 -1.88 -0.27
CA ARG A 108 -0.88 -2.93 0.40
C ARG A 108 -0.89 -4.24 -0.39
N SER A 109 0.23 -4.94 -0.38
CA SER A 109 0.27 -6.34 -0.80
C SER A 109 0.98 -7.17 0.27
N ASP A 110 0.78 -8.48 0.22
CA ASP A 110 1.40 -9.41 1.15
C ASP A 110 1.81 -10.69 0.42
N ARG A 111 2.18 -11.71 1.18
CA ARG A 111 2.76 -12.96 0.73
C ARG A 111 2.03 -13.56 -0.47
N GLY A 112 2.78 -13.96 -1.47
CA GLY A 112 2.28 -14.47 -2.74
C GLY A 112 2.06 -13.39 -3.80
N GLY A 113 2.17 -12.13 -3.41
CA GLY A 113 2.11 -11.00 -4.33
C GLY A 113 0.81 -10.86 -5.09
N GLY A 114 0.91 -10.37 -6.30
CA GLY A 114 -0.23 -10.14 -7.19
C GLY A 114 0.03 -8.95 -8.11
N THR A 115 -1.06 -8.38 -8.59
CA THR A 115 -1.03 -7.20 -9.46
C THR A 115 -1.98 -6.16 -8.94
N MET A 116 -1.51 -4.93 -8.78
CA MET A 116 -2.35 -3.79 -8.45
C MET A 116 -2.10 -2.67 -9.45
N VAL A 117 -3.16 -2.17 -10.05
CA VAL A 117 -3.12 -1.04 -10.97
C VAL A 117 -4.08 0.04 -10.47
N VAL A 118 -3.53 1.22 -10.21
CA VAL A 118 -4.25 2.35 -9.62
C VAL A 118 -4.18 3.53 -10.58
N ASP A 119 -5.31 4.13 -10.88
CA ASP A 119 -5.41 5.30 -11.75
C ASP A 119 -6.24 6.39 -11.06
N GLY A 120 -5.58 7.48 -10.70
CA GLY A 120 -6.20 8.59 -10.00
C GLY A 120 -6.47 8.30 -8.51
N GLY A 121 -6.88 9.34 -7.81
CA GLY A 121 -7.30 9.26 -6.43
C GLY A 121 -6.28 9.75 -5.41
N THR A 122 -6.68 9.68 -4.15
CA THR A 122 -5.90 10.10 -2.99
C THR A 122 -5.79 8.94 -2.01
N TYR A 123 -4.57 8.60 -1.64
CA TYR A 123 -4.26 7.50 -0.73
C TYR A 123 -3.41 8.03 0.41
N THR A 124 -3.94 7.99 1.62
CA THR A 124 -3.30 8.54 2.82
C THR A 124 -3.20 7.46 3.90
N SER A 125 -2.00 7.23 4.39
CA SER A 125 -1.76 6.42 5.60
C SER A 125 -1.27 7.32 6.73
N ASN A 126 -1.88 7.20 7.91
CA ASN A 126 -1.58 8.05 9.06
C ASN A 126 -0.79 7.32 10.15
N GLY A 127 -0.78 6.01 10.13
CA GLY A 127 -0.16 5.22 11.19
C GLY A 127 1.34 5.06 11.05
N VAL A 128 1.98 4.75 12.18
CA VAL A 128 3.37 4.36 12.24
C VAL A 128 3.57 3.04 11.50
N GLY A 129 4.67 2.91 10.75
CA GLY A 129 4.95 1.71 9.97
C GLY A 129 3.90 1.41 8.89
N SER A 130 3.22 2.45 8.41
CA SER A 130 2.16 2.34 7.40
C SER A 130 2.54 3.18 6.18
N PRO A 131 3.32 2.61 5.24
CA PRO A 131 3.64 3.34 4.03
C PRO A 131 2.40 3.63 3.19
N ALA A 132 2.49 4.61 2.30
CA ALA A 132 1.43 4.83 1.33
C ALA A 132 1.28 3.61 0.42
N ILE A 133 2.42 2.99 0.03
CA ILE A 133 2.44 1.74 -0.73
C ILE A 133 3.45 0.77 -0.11
N TYR A 134 2.98 -0.43 0.20
CA TYR A 134 3.81 -1.56 0.59
C TYR A 134 3.70 -2.66 -0.48
N SER A 135 4.82 -3.01 -1.11
CA SER A 135 4.82 -3.95 -2.24
C SER A 135 5.61 -5.22 -1.98
N THR A 136 4.90 -6.33 -2.02
CA THR A 136 5.40 -7.69 -2.28
C THR A 136 4.85 -8.20 -3.61
N ALA A 137 4.55 -7.28 -4.54
CA ALA A 137 3.79 -7.53 -5.77
C ALA A 137 4.35 -6.66 -6.92
N ASP A 138 3.60 -6.58 -8.00
CA ASP A 138 3.81 -5.62 -9.07
C ASP A 138 2.69 -4.56 -8.99
N ILE A 139 3.07 -3.35 -8.60
CA ILE A 139 2.13 -2.25 -8.36
C ILE A 139 2.45 -1.07 -9.25
N SER A 140 1.47 -0.63 -10.02
CA SER A 140 1.55 0.57 -10.85
C SER A 140 0.51 1.59 -10.43
N VAL A 141 0.92 2.85 -10.28
CA VAL A 141 0.05 3.96 -9.88
C VAL A 141 0.23 5.12 -10.85
N ASN A 142 -0.87 5.61 -11.40
CA ASN A 142 -0.91 6.74 -12.31
C ASN A 142 -1.78 7.86 -11.75
N ASN A 143 -1.25 9.09 -11.79
CA ASN A 143 -1.99 10.31 -11.50
C ASN A 143 -2.70 10.30 -10.13
N ALA A 144 -1.99 9.90 -9.09
CA ALA A 144 -2.51 9.84 -7.72
C ALA A 144 -1.70 10.70 -6.76
N THR A 145 -2.33 11.06 -5.64
CA THR A 145 -1.67 11.68 -4.49
C THR A 145 -1.50 10.63 -3.40
N LEU A 146 -0.25 10.38 -3.04
CA LEU A 146 0.16 9.30 -2.15
C LEU A 146 0.88 9.91 -0.94
N THR A 147 0.33 9.73 0.26
CA THR A 147 0.89 10.36 1.47
C THR A 147 0.97 9.37 2.61
N ALA A 148 2.15 9.28 3.23
CA ALA A 148 2.35 8.61 4.51
C ALA A 148 2.73 9.64 5.57
N ASN A 149 1.89 9.81 6.59
CA ASN A 149 2.08 10.83 7.62
C ASN A 149 2.89 10.36 8.82
N GLY A 150 3.10 9.08 8.98
CA GLY A 150 3.86 8.49 10.09
C GLY A 150 4.82 7.38 9.68
N SER A 151 5.23 7.35 8.41
CA SER A 151 6.02 6.25 7.87
C SER A 151 6.83 6.72 6.64
N GLU A 152 7.74 5.87 6.17
CA GLU A 152 8.21 5.96 4.81
C GLU A 152 7.03 5.93 3.83
N ALA A 153 7.16 6.60 2.71
CA ALA A 153 6.09 6.59 1.72
C ALA A 153 5.98 5.25 0.99
N ILE A 154 7.13 4.63 0.73
CA ILE A 154 7.26 3.42 -0.09
C ILE A 154 8.11 2.39 0.64
N CYS A 155 7.64 1.14 0.62
CA CYS A 155 8.44 -0.03 1.00
C CYS A 155 8.25 -1.13 -0.05
N ILE A 156 9.37 -1.64 -0.59
CA ILE A 156 9.39 -2.73 -1.57
C ILE A 156 10.23 -3.86 -1.01
N GLU A 157 9.68 -5.08 -0.99
CA GLU A 157 10.39 -6.27 -0.55
C GLU A 157 10.81 -7.18 -1.71
N GLY A 158 12.10 -7.51 -1.76
CA GLY A 158 12.63 -8.54 -2.64
C GLY A 158 12.39 -8.28 -4.13
N LEU A 159 12.12 -9.36 -4.87
CA LEU A 159 11.87 -9.33 -6.31
C LEU A 159 10.47 -8.76 -6.61
N ASN A 160 10.26 -7.51 -6.27
CA ASN A 160 8.97 -6.86 -6.49
C ASN A 160 9.17 -5.42 -6.97
N SER A 161 8.09 -4.76 -7.31
CA SER A 161 8.18 -3.48 -8.00
C SER A 161 7.07 -2.51 -7.65
N ILE A 162 7.40 -1.23 -7.75
CA ILE A 162 6.46 -0.11 -7.80
C ILE A 162 6.83 0.79 -8.97
N HIS A 163 5.84 1.11 -9.79
CA HIS A 163 5.95 2.06 -10.89
C HIS A 163 4.95 3.20 -10.67
N LEU A 164 5.46 4.43 -10.55
CA LEU A 164 4.62 5.63 -10.38
C LEU A 164 4.70 6.49 -11.64
N PHE A 165 3.55 6.99 -12.08
CA PHE A 165 3.43 7.87 -13.23
C PHE A 165 2.63 9.12 -12.84
N ASP A 166 3.20 10.32 -13.05
CA ASP A 166 2.54 11.60 -12.81
C ASP A 166 1.83 11.67 -11.44
N SER A 167 2.51 11.16 -10.41
CA SER A 167 1.96 11.07 -9.06
C SER A 167 2.77 11.90 -8.07
N ASP A 168 2.11 12.36 -7.01
CA ASP A 168 2.74 13.11 -5.93
C ASP A 168 2.90 12.19 -4.72
N LEU A 169 4.15 11.97 -4.32
CA LEU A 169 4.52 11.04 -3.25
C LEU A 169 5.13 11.80 -2.08
N THR A 170 4.56 11.65 -0.90
CA THR A 170 5.07 12.28 0.32
C THR A 170 5.17 11.26 1.43
N GLY A 171 6.33 11.22 2.10
CA GLY A 171 6.56 10.41 3.30
C GLY A 171 7.00 11.24 4.48
N ASN A 172 6.76 10.73 5.68
CA ASN A 172 7.12 11.37 6.95
C ASN A 172 7.39 10.29 8.00
N MET A 173 8.46 9.53 7.81
CA MET A 173 8.85 8.46 8.73
C MET A 173 9.22 9.07 10.08
N SER A 174 8.74 8.48 11.17
CA SER A 174 9.08 8.97 12.52
C SER A 174 10.50 8.56 12.91
N ASP A 175 11.13 9.37 13.79
CA ASP A 175 12.48 9.10 14.30
C ASP A 175 12.53 7.86 15.23
N ASP A 176 11.37 7.40 15.68
CA ASP A 176 11.23 6.23 16.55
C ASP A 176 11.29 4.90 15.80
N GLU A 177 11.28 4.96 14.48
CA GLU A 177 11.26 3.77 13.65
C GLU A 177 12.61 3.06 13.61
N GLN A 178 12.56 1.81 13.21
CA GLN A 178 13.67 0.85 13.23
C GLN A 178 14.92 1.37 12.51
N ASN A 179 16.09 1.00 12.97
CA ASN A 179 17.40 1.19 12.34
C ASN A 179 18.10 2.56 12.56
N ASP A 180 17.70 3.35 13.52
CA ASP A 180 18.34 4.63 13.87
C ASP A 180 18.46 5.64 12.72
N CYS A 181 17.68 5.44 11.66
CA CYS A 181 17.64 6.35 10.52
C CYS A 181 16.27 6.35 9.87
N THR A 182 15.93 7.48 9.26
CA THR A 182 14.64 7.69 8.61
C THR A 182 14.81 7.86 7.11
N TRP A 183 13.94 7.22 6.34
CA TRP A 183 13.99 7.17 4.89
C TRP A 183 12.60 7.28 4.27
N ASN A 184 12.52 7.69 3.03
CA ASN A 184 11.25 7.87 2.35
C ASN A 184 10.86 6.68 1.44
N VAL A 185 11.84 6.12 0.75
CA VAL A 185 11.65 4.94 -0.11
C VAL A 185 12.62 3.87 0.35
N ILE A 186 12.08 2.76 0.83
CA ILE A 186 12.86 1.64 1.37
C ILE A 186 12.68 0.42 0.46
N LEU A 187 13.81 -0.14 0.02
CA LEU A 187 13.88 -1.37 -0.77
C LEU A 187 14.71 -2.38 0.03
N TYR A 188 14.10 -3.48 0.42
CA TYR A 188 14.78 -4.44 1.29
C TYR A 188 14.34 -5.87 1.07
N GLN A 189 15.12 -6.82 1.57
CA GLN A 189 14.77 -8.23 1.63
C GLN A 189 14.58 -8.64 3.08
N SER A 190 13.35 -9.02 3.44
CA SER A 190 13.10 -9.61 4.73
C SER A 190 13.59 -11.06 4.79
N MET A 191 13.85 -11.54 6.00
CA MET A 191 14.23 -12.93 6.25
C MET A 191 13.00 -13.81 6.55
N SER A 192 11.81 -13.25 6.49
CA SER A 192 10.56 -13.93 6.86
C SER A 192 9.98 -14.83 5.77
N GLY A 193 10.45 -14.70 4.53
CA GLY A 193 9.87 -15.40 3.39
C GLY A 193 8.61 -14.74 2.82
N ASP A 194 8.38 -13.47 3.14
CA ASP A 194 7.20 -12.72 2.65
C ASP A 194 7.31 -12.37 1.17
N SER A 195 8.51 -12.40 0.61
CA SER A 195 8.75 -12.15 -0.80
C SER A 195 9.84 -13.07 -1.35
N GLU A 196 9.83 -13.26 -2.66
CA GLU A 196 10.93 -13.94 -3.35
C GLU A 196 12.18 -13.08 -3.31
N VAL A 197 13.34 -13.74 -3.21
CA VAL A 197 14.64 -13.08 -3.25
C VAL A 197 14.91 -12.59 -4.67
N GLY A 198 15.30 -11.33 -4.79
CA GLY A 198 15.66 -10.76 -6.07
C GLY A 198 15.81 -9.25 -6.02
N ASN A 199 16.09 -8.68 -7.18
CA ASN A 199 16.32 -7.26 -7.33
C ASN A 199 15.01 -6.47 -7.20
N SER A 200 14.97 -5.53 -6.27
CA SER A 200 13.82 -4.64 -6.06
C SER A 200 13.84 -3.49 -7.06
N THR A 201 12.67 -3.12 -7.58
CA THR A 201 12.57 -2.07 -8.61
C THR A 201 11.64 -0.96 -8.17
N PHE A 202 12.14 0.28 -8.23
CA PHE A 202 11.33 1.49 -8.09
C PHE A 202 11.53 2.37 -9.31
N GLN A 203 10.44 2.66 -10.02
CA GLN A 203 10.46 3.55 -11.16
C GLN A 203 9.44 4.67 -10.95
N MET A 204 9.85 5.91 -11.22
CA MET A 204 8.96 7.07 -11.14
C MET A 204 9.16 7.98 -12.33
N ASP A 205 8.09 8.21 -13.07
CA ASP A 205 8.01 9.07 -14.24
C ASP A 205 7.05 10.22 -13.98
N GLY A 206 7.57 11.44 -13.90
CA GLY A 206 6.77 12.62 -13.59
C GLY A 206 6.36 12.72 -12.13
N GLY A 207 5.82 13.86 -11.75
CA GLY A 207 5.31 14.12 -10.41
C GLY A 207 6.36 14.61 -9.42
N THR A 208 6.04 14.48 -8.14
CA THR A 208 6.87 14.99 -7.03
C THR A 208 7.13 13.90 -6.01
N LEU A 209 8.33 13.93 -5.43
CA LEU A 209 8.72 13.06 -4.33
C LEU A 209 9.22 13.94 -3.19
N THR A 210 8.53 13.90 -2.06
CA THR A 210 8.86 14.71 -0.89
C THR A 210 9.13 13.84 0.32
N SER A 211 10.34 13.96 0.88
CA SER A 211 10.69 13.39 2.18
C SER A 211 10.58 14.48 3.23
N GLN A 212 9.57 14.39 4.09
CA GLN A 212 9.39 15.36 5.18
C GLN A 212 10.33 15.10 6.34
N ASN A 213 10.79 13.87 6.51
CA ASN A 213 11.76 13.51 7.53
C ASN A 213 12.68 12.41 6.98
N GLY A 214 13.98 12.64 7.07
CA GLY A 214 14.99 11.68 6.68
C GLY A 214 15.48 11.77 5.24
N GLY A 215 16.25 10.77 4.84
CA GLY A 215 16.81 10.63 3.51
C GLY A 215 15.78 10.16 2.48
N VAL A 216 16.22 9.95 1.24
CA VAL A 216 15.28 9.63 0.16
C VAL A 216 15.22 8.14 -0.10
N PHE A 217 16.32 7.50 -0.49
CA PHE A 217 16.34 6.10 -0.88
C PHE A 217 17.24 5.26 0.02
N TYR A 218 16.73 4.13 0.48
CA TYR A 218 17.49 3.18 1.28
C TYR A 218 17.32 1.77 0.74
N THR A 219 18.44 1.18 0.32
CA THR A 219 18.46 -0.22 -0.12
C THR A 219 19.28 -1.03 0.86
N THR A 220 18.69 -2.07 1.43
CA THR A 220 19.37 -2.93 2.38
C THR A 220 18.99 -4.40 2.19
N ASN A 221 19.99 -5.27 2.31
CA ASN A 221 19.86 -6.73 2.21
C ASN A 221 19.27 -7.22 0.87
N THR A 222 19.37 -6.42 -0.15
CA THR A 222 18.97 -6.74 -1.53
C THR A 222 19.74 -5.86 -2.50
N GLU A 223 19.60 -6.14 -3.79
CA GLU A 223 19.97 -5.21 -4.85
C GLU A 223 18.72 -4.45 -5.31
N SER A 224 18.91 -3.27 -5.88
CA SER A 224 17.80 -2.46 -6.35
C SER A 224 18.14 -1.71 -7.63
N ASP A 225 17.12 -1.48 -8.45
CA ASP A 225 17.13 -0.55 -9.57
C ASP A 225 16.14 0.58 -9.30
N ILE A 226 16.65 1.79 -9.27
CA ILE A 226 15.85 3.00 -9.05
C ILE A 226 16.00 3.88 -10.27
N THR A 227 14.88 4.19 -10.93
CA THR A 227 14.86 5.03 -12.11
C THR A 227 13.89 6.19 -11.91
N LEU A 228 14.40 7.41 -12.05
CA LEU A 228 13.62 8.64 -11.89
C LEU A 228 13.73 9.45 -13.19
N LYS A 229 12.58 9.89 -13.71
CA LYS A 229 12.52 10.71 -14.90
C LYS A 229 11.48 11.81 -14.72
N ASP A 230 11.88 13.06 -14.95
CA ASP A 230 11.00 14.22 -14.82
C ASP A 230 10.31 14.32 -13.46
N VAL A 231 11.05 14.05 -12.38
CA VAL A 231 10.56 14.05 -11.00
C VAL A 231 11.19 15.20 -10.23
N ASP A 232 10.37 15.99 -9.53
CA ASP A 232 10.85 17.00 -8.60
C ASP A 232 10.98 16.37 -7.21
N ILE A 233 12.20 16.40 -6.66
CA ILE A 233 12.52 15.73 -5.40
C ILE A 233 12.91 16.76 -4.36
N THR A 234 12.26 16.68 -3.19
CA THR A 234 12.55 17.54 -2.04
C THR A 234 12.74 16.68 -0.78
N TYR A 235 13.82 16.94 -0.05
CA TYR A 235 14.03 16.38 1.29
C TYR A 235 14.62 17.45 2.20
N ASN A 236 14.16 17.51 3.44
CA ASN A 236 14.28 18.69 4.29
C ASN A 236 15.24 18.55 5.46
N ASN A 237 16.01 17.47 5.53
CA ASN A 237 16.92 17.24 6.64
C ASN A 237 18.37 17.46 6.22
N ASP A 238 19.07 18.40 6.87
CA ASP A 238 20.43 18.79 6.52
C ASP A 238 21.47 17.68 6.72
N ASN A 239 21.15 16.66 7.50
CA ASN A 239 22.07 15.57 7.84
C ASN A 239 21.75 14.26 7.14
N GLU A 240 20.81 14.27 6.21
CA GLU A 240 20.34 13.06 5.57
C GLU A 240 20.90 12.85 4.16
N TYR A 241 20.84 11.62 3.72
CA TYR A 241 21.41 11.19 2.45
C TYR A 241 20.33 11.04 1.37
N PHE A 242 20.71 11.27 0.14
CA PHE A 242 19.86 10.95 -1.00
C PHE A 242 19.75 9.43 -1.22
N LEU A 243 20.87 8.71 -1.05
CA LEU A 243 20.97 7.26 -1.24
C LEU A 243 21.99 6.68 -0.26
#